data_e7f13f1e0ffaf0ce4491d4792c466b19
#
_entry.id   e7f13f1e0ffaf0ce4491d4792c466b19
#
_cell.length_a   1.000
_cell.length_b   1.000
_cell.length_c   1.000
_cell.angle_alpha   90.00
_cell.angle_beta   90.00
_cell.angle_gamma   90.00
#
_symmetry.space_group_name_H-M   'P 1'
#
loop_
_entity.id
_entity.type
_entity.pdbx_description
1 polymer ?
#
loop_
_entity_poly.entity_id
_entity_poly.type
_entity_poly.pdbx_seq_one_letter_code
_entity_poly.pdbx_strand_id
1 'polypeptide(L)'
;MSKKAKKEVVVVKELSQGELQKLAHLGTKEAIEKIEKYIKTEKDYEKRSYAQMALEECEMFYYQPKNEKEEEEFMLSELIRQRESRIDDQMMEIEKLKLTLEKSALEGKVHEKVLAKHKNKKEEWKYNWMQDFVCYEENELPKIKEQIVYDEAWIEEAKKMITTERYKNMPVRHLGHFNFNFGEDSFDDKEEGCEYGDDCDCEDVFKGMM
;
A
#
# COMPACT_ATOMS: atom_id res chain seq x y z
N MET A 1 22.89 -41.53 -23.29
CA MET A 1 21.70 -41.36 -24.17
C MET A 1 20.88 -40.19 -23.62
N SER A 2 21.07 -39.04 -24.22
CA SER A 2 20.44 -37.80 -23.75
C SER A 2 19.06 -37.63 -24.40
N LYS A 3 17.99 -37.72 -23.64
CA LYS A 3 16.63 -37.49 -24.13
C LYS A 3 16.42 -35.95 -24.26
N LYS A 4 16.50 -35.45 -25.50
CA LYS A 4 16.08 -34.10 -25.85
C LYS A 4 14.56 -33.99 -25.60
N ALA A 5 14.17 -33.25 -24.57
CA ALA A 5 12.77 -32.83 -24.36
C ALA A 5 12.36 -31.94 -25.55
N LYS A 6 11.44 -32.42 -26.38
CA LYS A 6 10.76 -31.62 -27.40
C LYS A 6 9.97 -30.52 -26.65
N LYS A 7 10.39 -29.27 -26.75
CA LYS A 7 9.50 -28.13 -26.43
C LYS A 7 8.36 -28.13 -27.44
N GLU A 8 7.17 -28.50 -27.03
CA GLU A 8 5.95 -28.20 -27.78
C GLU A 8 5.85 -26.69 -27.90
N VAL A 9 6.02 -26.19 -29.09
CA VAL A 9 5.70 -24.79 -29.43
C VAL A 9 4.18 -24.76 -29.54
N VAL A 10 3.55 -24.34 -28.47
CA VAL A 10 2.11 -24.02 -28.48
C VAL A 10 1.97 -22.79 -29.38
N VAL A 11 1.52 -23.02 -30.61
CA VAL A 11 1.15 -21.95 -31.54
C VAL A 11 -0.07 -21.28 -30.95
N VAL A 12 0.14 -20.20 -30.22
CA VAL A 12 -0.95 -19.35 -29.73
C VAL A 12 -1.52 -18.64 -30.96
N LYS A 13 -2.77 -18.94 -31.27
CA LYS A 13 -3.51 -18.33 -32.37
C LYS A 13 -3.52 -16.81 -32.15
N GLU A 14 -3.12 -16.02 -33.15
CA GLU A 14 -3.25 -14.57 -33.09
C GLU A 14 -4.69 -14.21 -32.81
N LEU A 15 -4.95 -13.50 -31.71
CA LEU A 15 -6.27 -12.99 -31.37
C LEU A 15 -6.46 -11.62 -32.04
N SER A 16 -7.53 -11.47 -32.80
CA SER A 16 -7.92 -10.18 -33.34
C SER A 16 -8.48 -9.27 -32.24
N GLN A 17 -8.47 -7.94 -32.46
CA GLN A 17 -9.07 -7.01 -31.51
C GLN A 17 -10.54 -7.34 -31.19
N GLY A 18 -11.33 -7.76 -32.21
CA GLY A 18 -12.72 -8.15 -31.99
C GLY A 18 -12.88 -9.44 -31.16
N GLU A 19 -11.91 -10.38 -31.22
CA GLU A 19 -11.89 -11.57 -30.37
C GLU A 19 -11.49 -11.21 -28.93
N LEU A 20 -10.52 -10.33 -28.74
CA LEU A 20 -10.14 -9.81 -27.43
C LEU A 20 -11.30 -9.07 -26.74
N GLN A 21 -12.02 -8.22 -27.48
CA GLN A 21 -13.21 -7.54 -26.97
C GLN A 21 -14.33 -8.50 -26.56
N LYS A 22 -14.57 -9.54 -27.35
CA LYS A 22 -15.54 -10.58 -26.98
C LYS A 22 -15.11 -11.32 -25.72
N LEU A 23 -13.82 -11.64 -25.57
CA LEU A 23 -13.29 -12.28 -24.37
C LEU A 23 -13.42 -11.36 -23.15
N ALA A 24 -13.16 -10.07 -23.30
CA ALA A 24 -13.30 -9.07 -22.25
C ALA A 24 -14.71 -9.07 -21.64
N HIS A 25 -15.73 -9.05 -22.49
CA HIS A 25 -17.14 -9.05 -22.04
C HIS A 25 -17.66 -10.38 -21.48
N LEU A 26 -16.90 -11.48 -21.62
CA LEU A 26 -17.35 -12.78 -21.07
C LEU A 26 -17.24 -12.83 -19.54
N GLY A 27 -16.29 -12.13 -18.93
CA GLY A 27 -16.09 -12.11 -17.49
C GLY A 27 -15.94 -13.53 -16.89
N THR A 28 -15.16 -14.42 -17.55
CA THR A 28 -14.93 -15.78 -17.08
C THR A 28 -13.46 -16.06 -16.85
N LYS A 29 -13.16 -17.02 -15.95
CA LYS A 29 -11.78 -17.41 -15.65
C LYS A 29 -11.02 -17.90 -16.89
N GLU A 30 -11.71 -18.66 -17.75
CA GLU A 30 -11.13 -19.18 -18.98
C GLU A 30 -10.79 -18.08 -19.99
N ALA A 31 -11.59 -16.98 -20.00
CA ALA A 31 -11.31 -15.81 -20.82
C ALA A 31 -10.08 -15.07 -20.31
N ILE A 32 -9.97 -14.86 -19.00
CA ILE A 32 -8.80 -14.26 -18.33
C ILE A 32 -7.53 -15.04 -18.70
N GLU A 33 -7.52 -16.36 -18.49
CA GLU A 33 -6.37 -17.21 -18.80
C GLU A 33 -5.94 -17.15 -20.29
N LYS A 34 -6.90 -17.02 -21.19
CA LYS A 34 -6.62 -16.89 -22.64
C LYS A 34 -5.97 -15.55 -22.96
N ILE A 35 -6.50 -14.46 -22.41
CA ILE A 35 -5.94 -13.12 -22.63
C ILE A 35 -4.54 -13.01 -22.01
N GLU A 36 -4.33 -13.53 -20.80
CA GLU A 36 -3.01 -13.56 -20.17
C GLU A 36 -1.96 -14.33 -20.99
N LYS A 37 -2.35 -15.49 -21.54
CA LYS A 37 -1.47 -16.26 -22.43
C LYS A 37 -1.10 -15.47 -23.69
N TYR A 38 -2.06 -14.76 -24.26
CA TYR A 38 -1.82 -13.90 -25.42
C TYR A 38 -0.85 -12.76 -25.08
N ILE A 39 -1.05 -12.04 -23.96
CA ILE A 39 -0.17 -10.96 -23.50
C ILE A 39 1.28 -11.45 -23.35
N LYS A 40 1.48 -12.66 -22.80
CA LYS A 40 2.82 -13.25 -22.60
C LYS A 40 3.52 -13.61 -23.90
N THR A 41 2.77 -13.87 -24.97
CA THR A 41 3.33 -14.32 -26.27
C THR A 41 3.39 -13.21 -27.31
N GLU A 42 2.58 -12.17 -27.18
CA GLU A 42 2.53 -11.06 -28.13
C GLU A 42 3.75 -10.13 -27.98
N LYS A 43 4.40 -9.85 -29.11
CA LYS A 43 5.61 -8.99 -29.17
C LYS A 43 5.27 -7.55 -29.54
N ASP A 44 4.20 -7.36 -30.26
CA ASP A 44 3.73 -6.03 -30.66
C ASP A 44 3.21 -5.26 -29.44
N TYR A 45 3.78 -4.10 -29.21
CA TYR A 45 3.45 -3.28 -28.04
C TYR A 45 2.00 -2.80 -28.06
N GLU A 46 1.48 -2.37 -29.20
CA GLU A 46 0.12 -1.84 -29.32
C GLU A 46 -0.92 -2.95 -29.07
N LYS A 47 -0.71 -4.12 -29.70
CA LYS A 47 -1.57 -5.29 -29.50
C LYS A 47 -1.54 -5.77 -28.06
N ARG A 48 -0.37 -5.77 -27.43
CA ARG A 48 -0.22 -6.14 -26.03
C ARG A 48 -0.90 -5.15 -25.08
N SER A 49 -0.79 -3.84 -25.35
CA SER A 49 -1.46 -2.81 -24.58
C SER A 49 -2.99 -2.95 -24.68
N TYR A 50 -3.50 -3.20 -25.89
CA TYR A 50 -4.92 -3.46 -26.08
C TYR A 50 -5.39 -4.73 -25.34
N ALA A 51 -4.60 -5.79 -25.39
CA ALA A 51 -4.90 -7.02 -24.66
C ALA A 51 -4.88 -6.81 -23.14
N GLN A 52 -4.01 -5.92 -22.64
CA GLN A 52 -3.99 -5.55 -21.22
C GLN A 52 -5.30 -4.85 -20.80
N MET A 53 -5.79 -3.92 -21.61
CA MET A 53 -7.09 -3.27 -21.37
C MET A 53 -8.24 -4.29 -21.40
N ALA A 54 -8.23 -5.21 -22.37
CA ALA A 54 -9.23 -6.28 -22.46
C ALA A 54 -9.18 -7.24 -21.26
N LEU A 55 -7.98 -7.47 -20.70
CA LEU A 55 -7.82 -8.26 -19.48
C LEU A 55 -8.47 -7.55 -18.29
N GLU A 56 -8.16 -6.28 -18.10
CA GLU A 56 -8.70 -5.46 -17.00
C GLU A 56 -10.24 -5.41 -17.04
N GLU A 57 -10.82 -5.23 -18.23
CA GLU A 57 -12.26 -5.24 -18.42
C GLU A 57 -12.85 -6.64 -18.11
N CYS A 58 -12.21 -7.72 -18.60
CA CYS A 58 -12.66 -9.10 -18.33
C CYS A 58 -12.64 -9.42 -16.83
N GLU A 59 -11.58 -9.02 -16.15
CA GLU A 59 -11.42 -9.20 -14.73
C GLU A 59 -12.47 -8.40 -13.95
N MET A 60 -12.76 -7.16 -14.37
CA MET A 60 -13.83 -6.35 -13.79
C MET A 60 -15.16 -7.09 -13.80
N PHE A 61 -15.58 -7.63 -14.94
CA PHE A 61 -16.82 -8.42 -15.02
C PHE A 61 -16.76 -9.73 -14.23
N TYR A 62 -15.60 -10.38 -14.18
CA TYR A 62 -15.42 -11.62 -13.42
C TYR A 62 -15.54 -11.42 -11.92
N TYR A 63 -14.96 -10.33 -11.38
CA TYR A 63 -14.96 -10.05 -9.95
C TYR A 63 -16.18 -9.25 -9.48
N GLN A 64 -17.00 -8.74 -10.40
CA GLN A 64 -18.21 -8.01 -10.04
C GLN A 64 -19.14 -8.87 -9.17
N PRO A 65 -19.54 -8.41 -7.99
CA PRO A 65 -20.48 -9.11 -7.13
C PRO A 65 -21.86 -9.27 -7.81
N LYS A 66 -22.50 -10.43 -7.62
CA LYS A 66 -23.80 -10.75 -8.22
C LYS A 66 -24.94 -10.81 -7.20
N ASN A 67 -24.61 -10.83 -5.94
CA ASN A 67 -25.55 -10.90 -4.83
C ASN A 67 -24.92 -10.30 -3.57
N GLU A 68 -25.74 -10.00 -2.57
CA GLU A 68 -25.36 -9.36 -1.31
C GLU A 68 -24.21 -10.09 -0.59
N LYS A 69 -24.24 -11.44 -0.55
CA LYS A 69 -23.16 -12.22 0.05
C LYS A 69 -21.83 -12.03 -0.66
N GLU A 70 -21.83 -12.01 -1.99
CA GLU A 70 -20.60 -11.77 -2.77
C GLU A 70 -20.10 -10.34 -2.62
N GLU A 71 -20.98 -9.37 -2.40
CA GLU A 71 -20.63 -7.98 -2.11
C GLU A 71 -19.93 -7.88 -0.75
N GLU A 72 -20.45 -8.55 0.28
CA GLU A 72 -19.80 -8.64 1.59
C GLU A 72 -18.41 -9.29 1.49
N GLU A 73 -18.28 -10.41 0.77
CA GLU A 73 -17.00 -11.11 0.59
C GLU A 73 -16.00 -10.28 -0.25
N PHE A 74 -16.49 -9.50 -1.22
CA PHE A 74 -15.68 -8.58 -2.01
C PHE A 74 -15.14 -7.44 -1.12
N MET A 75 -16.00 -6.78 -0.35
CA MET A 75 -15.59 -5.74 0.61
C MET A 75 -14.59 -6.29 1.63
N LEU A 76 -14.81 -7.52 2.11
CA LEU A 76 -13.88 -8.15 3.05
C LEU A 76 -12.50 -8.39 2.42
N SER A 77 -12.47 -8.79 1.14
CA SER A 77 -11.21 -8.94 0.39
C SER A 77 -10.47 -7.61 0.24
N GLU A 78 -11.19 -6.53 0.03
CA GLU A 78 -10.62 -5.18 -0.04
C GLU A 78 -10.03 -4.76 1.31
N LEU A 79 -10.77 -4.95 2.41
CA LEU A 79 -10.27 -4.66 3.75
C LEU A 79 -9.02 -5.49 4.11
N ILE A 80 -8.96 -6.76 3.70
CA ILE A 80 -7.77 -7.59 3.86
C ILE A 80 -6.57 -6.95 3.16
N ARG A 81 -6.73 -6.49 1.92
CA ARG A 81 -5.66 -5.87 1.14
C ARG A 81 -5.18 -4.55 1.73
N GLN A 82 -6.11 -3.73 2.21
CA GLN A 82 -5.75 -2.48 2.90
C GLN A 82 -4.90 -2.76 4.15
N ARG A 83 -5.23 -3.82 4.91
CA ARG A 83 -4.44 -4.22 6.07
C ARG A 83 -3.09 -4.82 5.68
N GLU A 84 -3.03 -5.65 4.64
CA GLU A 84 -1.77 -6.18 4.11
C GLU A 84 -0.83 -5.03 3.69
N SER A 85 -1.34 -4.03 2.96
CA SER A 85 -0.56 -2.83 2.59
C SER A 85 -0.09 -2.04 3.80
N ARG A 86 -0.96 -1.88 4.82
CA ARG A 86 -0.57 -1.20 6.07
C ARG A 86 0.54 -1.93 6.82
N ILE A 87 0.52 -3.27 6.84
CA ILE A 87 1.59 -4.08 7.43
C ILE A 87 2.92 -3.82 6.69
N ASP A 88 2.90 -3.78 5.36
CA ASP A 88 4.09 -3.48 4.57
C ASP A 88 4.66 -2.09 4.88
N ASP A 89 3.80 -1.07 5.00
CA ASP A 89 4.19 0.28 5.38
C ASP A 89 4.78 0.33 6.79
N GLN A 90 4.16 -0.35 7.75
CA GLN A 90 4.64 -0.46 9.13
C GLN A 90 5.97 -1.21 9.23
N MET A 91 6.19 -2.23 8.42
CA MET A 91 7.48 -2.92 8.35
C MET A 91 8.59 -1.99 7.84
N MET A 92 8.31 -1.17 6.81
CA MET A 92 9.26 -0.13 6.36
C MET A 92 9.51 0.93 7.43
N GLU A 93 8.50 1.31 8.19
CA GLU A 93 8.64 2.24 9.31
C GLU A 93 9.55 1.68 10.41
N ILE A 94 9.37 0.41 10.78
CA ILE A 94 10.26 -0.29 11.73
C ILE A 94 11.72 -0.24 11.28
N GLU A 95 11.99 -0.49 10.00
CA GLU A 95 13.36 -0.42 9.47
C GLU A 95 13.94 1.00 9.52
N LYS A 96 13.13 2.02 9.21
CA LYS A 96 13.54 3.43 9.35
C LYS A 96 13.85 3.78 10.80
N LEU A 97 12.99 3.38 11.74
CA LEU A 97 13.21 3.60 13.18
C LEU A 97 14.48 2.94 13.68
N LYS A 98 14.74 1.69 13.30
CA LYS A 98 15.99 0.99 13.65
C LYS A 98 17.24 1.75 13.16
N LEU A 99 17.23 2.19 11.89
CA LEU A 99 18.33 2.96 11.33
C LEU A 99 18.52 4.31 12.05
N THR A 100 17.43 4.96 12.45
CA THR A 100 17.47 6.20 13.22
C THR A 100 18.07 5.97 14.59
N LEU A 101 17.67 4.91 15.29
CA LEU A 101 18.23 4.52 16.59
C LEU A 101 19.72 4.20 16.49
N GLU A 102 20.16 3.47 15.48
CA GLU A 102 21.58 3.18 15.24
C GLU A 102 22.40 4.45 15.01
N LYS A 103 21.89 5.40 14.21
CA LYS A 103 22.52 6.70 13.98
C LYS A 103 22.62 7.50 15.27
N SER A 104 21.53 7.62 16.02
CA SER A 104 21.49 8.34 17.28
C SER A 104 22.46 7.74 18.31
N ALA A 105 22.56 6.41 18.36
CA ALA A 105 23.53 5.74 19.22
C ALA A 105 25.00 6.05 18.83
N LEU A 106 25.29 6.16 17.54
CA LEU A 106 26.63 6.55 17.06
C LEU A 106 26.92 8.02 17.38
N GLU A 107 25.97 8.91 17.14
CA GLU A 107 26.09 10.34 17.48
C GLU A 107 26.30 10.52 18.99
N GLY A 108 25.55 9.80 19.83
CA GLY A 108 25.73 9.81 21.28
C GLY A 108 27.14 9.43 21.70
N LYS A 109 27.71 8.38 21.13
CA LYS A 109 29.11 7.97 21.41
C LYS A 109 30.15 9.04 21.02
N VAL A 110 29.90 9.74 19.91
CA VAL A 110 30.77 10.85 19.49
C VAL A 110 30.61 12.01 20.43
N HIS A 111 29.39 12.35 20.81
CA HIS A 111 29.08 13.45 21.72
C HIS A 111 29.71 13.25 23.09
N GLU A 112 29.61 12.06 23.67
CA GLU A 112 30.30 11.71 24.93
C GLU A 112 31.81 11.95 24.86
N LYS A 113 32.45 11.55 23.74
CA LYS A 113 33.90 11.77 23.54
C LYS A 113 34.25 13.26 23.44
N VAL A 114 33.38 14.06 22.82
CA VAL A 114 33.56 15.52 22.70
C VAL A 114 33.40 16.17 24.07
N LEU A 115 32.34 15.84 24.81
CA LEU A 115 32.13 16.38 26.16
C LEU A 115 33.28 16.04 27.13
N ALA A 116 33.79 14.80 27.05
CA ALA A 116 34.94 14.39 27.87
C ALA A 116 36.18 15.21 27.62
N LYS A 117 36.41 15.74 26.40
CA LYS A 117 37.54 16.60 26.04
C LYS A 117 37.32 18.05 26.42
N HIS A 118 36.11 18.55 26.33
CA HIS A 118 35.83 20.00 26.43
C HIS A 118 35.37 20.47 27.80
N LYS A 119 35.10 19.59 28.77
CA LYS A 119 34.69 19.91 30.17
C LYS A 119 33.63 21.03 30.32
N ASN A 120 32.86 21.31 29.27
CA ASN A 120 31.94 22.45 29.24
C ASN A 120 30.56 21.99 29.70
N LYS A 121 30.24 22.15 30.96
CA LYS A 121 28.93 21.80 31.57
C LYS A 121 27.71 22.48 30.95
N LYS A 122 27.92 23.53 30.13
CA LYS A 122 26.82 24.29 29.52
C LYS A 122 26.10 23.54 28.35
N GLU A 123 26.68 22.46 27.84
CA GLU A 123 26.09 21.70 26.71
C GLU A 123 25.41 20.41 27.12
N GLU A 124 25.36 20.11 28.42
CA GLU A 124 24.72 18.91 28.97
C GLU A 124 23.22 18.82 28.61
N TRP A 125 22.52 19.95 28.50
CA TRP A 125 21.13 20.04 28.12
C TRP A 125 20.85 19.65 26.64
N LYS A 126 21.85 19.86 25.76
CA LYS A 126 21.72 19.45 24.34
C LYS A 126 21.75 17.93 24.16
N TYR A 127 22.40 17.25 25.11
CA TYR A 127 22.47 15.80 25.11
C TYR A 127 21.18 15.16 25.63
N ASN A 128 20.50 15.79 26.58
CA ASN A 128 19.28 15.24 27.15
C ASN A 128 18.15 15.08 26.12
N TRP A 129 18.00 16.05 25.21
CA TRP A 129 16.96 15.94 24.19
C TRP A 129 17.20 14.76 23.22
N MET A 130 18.45 14.39 22.94
CA MET A 130 18.77 13.22 22.13
C MET A 130 18.38 11.92 22.86
N GLN A 131 18.58 11.87 24.17
CA GLN A 131 18.12 10.72 24.97
C GLN A 131 16.61 10.62 25.01
N ASP A 132 15.91 11.72 25.18
CA ASP A 132 14.45 11.77 25.16
C ASP A 132 13.90 11.34 23.80
N PHE A 133 14.54 11.77 22.70
CA PHE A 133 14.18 11.36 21.35
C PHE A 133 14.39 9.86 21.15
N VAL A 134 15.53 9.31 21.53
CA VAL A 134 15.81 7.87 21.44
C VAL A 134 14.79 7.06 22.26
N CYS A 135 14.49 7.51 23.48
CA CYS A 135 13.51 6.87 24.34
C CYS A 135 12.10 6.88 23.71
N TYR A 136 11.72 7.97 23.04
CA TYR A 136 10.45 8.07 22.32
C TYR A 136 10.39 7.04 21.19
N GLU A 137 11.39 7.01 20.31
CA GLU A 137 11.48 6.10 19.17
C GLU A 137 11.54 4.62 19.62
N GLU A 138 12.26 4.30 20.69
CA GLU A 138 12.30 2.97 21.28
C GLU A 138 10.92 2.51 21.79
N ASN A 139 10.11 3.43 22.29
CA ASN A 139 8.76 3.12 22.77
C ASN A 139 7.73 2.97 21.64
N GLU A 140 7.98 3.52 20.46
CA GLU A 140 7.08 3.35 19.30
C GLU A 140 7.24 1.95 18.65
N LEU A 141 8.45 1.39 18.63
CA LEU A 141 8.72 0.09 18.01
C LEU A 141 7.81 -1.05 18.53
N PRO A 142 7.61 -1.24 19.85
CA PRO A 142 6.72 -2.30 20.34
C PRO A 142 5.26 -2.06 19.94
N LYS A 143 4.80 -0.81 19.90
CA LYS A 143 3.42 -0.48 19.51
C LYS A 143 3.15 -0.85 18.06
N ILE A 144 4.07 -0.51 17.16
CA ILE A 144 3.94 -0.85 15.73
C ILE A 144 3.94 -2.37 15.56
N LYS A 145 4.83 -3.10 16.26
CA LYS A 145 4.87 -4.57 16.21
C LYS A 145 3.59 -5.20 16.73
N GLU A 146 3.03 -4.69 17.82
CA GLU A 146 1.76 -5.16 18.39
C GLU A 146 0.61 -4.94 17.38
N GLN A 147 0.59 -3.78 16.70
CA GLN A 147 -0.40 -3.51 15.67
C GLN A 147 -0.28 -4.48 14.48
N ILE A 148 0.94 -4.79 14.03
CA ILE A 148 1.17 -5.79 12.97
C ILE A 148 0.61 -7.15 13.38
N VAL A 149 0.91 -7.63 14.58
CA VAL A 149 0.40 -8.91 15.09
C VAL A 149 -1.13 -8.94 15.14
N TYR A 150 -1.74 -7.83 15.55
CA TYR A 150 -3.19 -7.69 15.53
C TYR A 150 -3.76 -7.75 14.12
N ASP A 151 -3.15 -7.03 13.16
CA ASP A 151 -3.62 -6.99 11.78
C ASP A 151 -3.43 -8.35 11.09
N GLU A 152 -2.33 -9.07 11.33
CA GLU A 152 -2.11 -10.44 10.85
C GLU A 152 -3.19 -11.41 11.37
N ALA A 153 -3.48 -11.38 12.66
CA ALA A 153 -4.52 -12.22 13.24
C ALA A 153 -5.90 -11.89 12.68
N TRP A 154 -6.20 -10.60 12.51
CA TRP A 154 -7.45 -10.17 11.89
C TRP A 154 -7.58 -10.68 10.43
N ILE A 155 -6.50 -10.57 9.63
CA ILE A 155 -6.45 -11.07 8.25
C ILE A 155 -6.70 -12.57 8.19
N GLU A 156 -6.09 -13.35 9.09
CA GLU A 156 -6.32 -14.80 9.16
C GLU A 156 -7.79 -15.15 9.41
N GLU A 157 -8.44 -14.47 10.34
CA GLU A 157 -9.86 -14.71 10.61
C GLU A 157 -10.75 -14.23 9.46
N ALA A 158 -10.47 -13.07 8.88
CA ALA A 158 -11.20 -12.55 7.75
C ALA A 158 -11.12 -13.47 6.51
N LYS A 159 -9.93 -14.04 6.22
CA LYS A 159 -9.75 -15.02 5.13
C LYS A 159 -10.62 -16.28 5.30
N LYS A 160 -10.91 -16.71 6.52
CA LYS A 160 -11.80 -17.84 6.80
C LYS A 160 -13.27 -17.55 6.48
N MET A 161 -13.67 -16.28 6.55
CA MET A 161 -15.04 -15.86 6.26
C MET A 161 -15.34 -15.84 4.76
N ILE A 162 -14.33 -15.69 3.91
CA ILE A 162 -14.50 -15.71 2.46
C ILE A 162 -14.65 -17.15 2.00
N THR A 163 -15.83 -17.48 1.48
CA THR A 163 -16.16 -18.83 0.97
C THR A 163 -16.02 -18.94 -0.54
N THR A 164 -16.20 -17.84 -1.26
CA THR A 164 -16.14 -17.77 -2.73
C THR A 164 -14.71 -17.79 -3.23
N GLU A 165 -14.33 -18.81 -4.00
CA GLU A 165 -12.95 -19.02 -4.48
C GLU A 165 -12.36 -17.83 -5.26
N ARG A 166 -13.21 -17.11 -6.03
CA ARG A 166 -12.74 -15.96 -6.81
C ARG A 166 -12.23 -14.80 -5.94
N TYR A 167 -12.79 -14.61 -4.74
CA TYR A 167 -12.39 -13.54 -3.83
C TYR A 167 -11.22 -13.92 -2.92
N LYS A 168 -10.97 -15.20 -2.67
CA LYS A 168 -9.82 -15.67 -1.89
C LYS A 168 -8.48 -15.27 -2.51
N ASN A 169 -8.40 -15.23 -3.83
CA ASN A 169 -7.18 -15.01 -4.59
C ASN A 169 -7.32 -13.83 -5.56
N MET A 170 -8.10 -12.81 -5.19
CA MET A 170 -8.30 -11.65 -6.05
C MET A 170 -6.99 -10.87 -6.20
N PRO A 171 -6.57 -10.55 -7.44
CA PRO A 171 -5.35 -9.78 -7.67
C PRO A 171 -5.44 -8.36 -7.10
N VAL A 172 -4.34 -7.84 -6.56
CA VAL A 172 -4.27 -6.49 -5.95
C VAL A 172 -4.72 -5.39 -6.92
N ARG A 173 -4.45 -5.54 -8.21
CA ARG A 173 -4.81 -4.57 -9.25
C ARG A 173 -6.31 -4.29 -9.38
N HIS A 174 -7.18 -5.19 -8.91
CA HIS A 174 -8.63 -5.01 -9.02
C HIS A 174 -9.22 -4.16 -7.92
N LEU A 175 -8.53 -4.00 -6.81
CA LEU A 175 -8.99 -3.21 -5.68
C LEU A 175 -8.94 -1.70 -5.94
N GLY A 176 -8.07 -1.26 -6.87
CA GLY A 176 -7.97 0.14 -7.25
C GLY A 176 -9.04 0.64 -8.23
N HIS A 177 -9.71 -0.26 -8.95
CA HIS A 177 -10.72 0.11 -9.95
C HIS A 177 -12.14 0.20 -9.36
N PHE A 178 -12.40 -0.51 -8.29
CA PHE A 178 -13.62 -0.39 -7.50
C PHE A 178 -13.40 0.54 -6.31
N ASN A 179 -12.94 1.76 -6.56
CA ASN A 179 -13.26 2.84 -5.65
C ASN A 179 -14.78 2.99 -5.70
N PHE A 180 -15.49 2.12 -5.00
CA PHE A 180 -16.72 2.53 -4.40
C PHE A 180 -16.33 3.67 -3.46
N ASN A 181 -16.44 4.89 -3.96
CA ASN A 181 -16.66 6.05 -3.14
C ASN A 181 -17.98 5.77 -2.40
N PHE A 182 -17.93 4.87 -1.41
CA PHE A 182 -18.84 4.96 -0.28
C PHE A 182 -18.54 6.33 0.30
N GLY A 183 -19.35 7.32 -0.24
CA GLY A 183 -19.37 8.67 0.27
C GLY A 183 -18.31 8.89 1.35
N GLU A 184 -17.04 9.06 0.96
CA GLU A 184 -16.40 10.21 1.49
C GLU A 184 -17.38 11.30 1.06
N ASP A 185 -18.47 11.47 1.87
CA ASP A 185 -18.99 12.77 2.08
C ASP A 185 -17.71 13.58 2.12
N SER A 186 -17.41 14.22 0.99
CA SER A 186 -16.45 15.28 0.97
C SER A 186 -16.83 16.02 2.25
N PHE A 187 -16.03 15.83 3.29
CA PHE A 187 -15.87 16.89 4.24
C PHE A 187 -15.45 18.01 3.29
N ASP A 188 -16.49 18.65 2.79
CA ASP A 188 -16.42 20.00 2.32
C ASP A 188 -15.75 20.67 3.52
N ASP A 189 -14.42 20.66 3.53
CA ASP A 189 -13.65 21.70 4.15
C ASP A 189 -14.12 22.95 3.38
N LYS A 190 -15.39 23.32 3.67
CA LYS A 190 -15.74 24.70 3.75
C LYS A 190 -14.72 25.19 4.75
N GLU A 191 -13.59 25.65 4.21
CA GLU A 191 -12.90 26.75 4.82
C GLU A 191 -14.03 27.70 5.18
N GLU A 192 -14.56 27.54 6.39
CA GLU A 192 -15.26 28.60 7.06
C GLU A 192 -14.20 29.69 7.11
N GLY A 193 -14.19 30.44 5.99
CA GLY A 193 -13.34 31.58 5.83
C GLY A 193 -13.52 32.35 7.11
N CYS A 194 -12.42 32.57 7.81
CA CYS A 194 -12.37 33.36 9.01
C CYS A 194 -13.08 34.66 8.68
N GLU A 195 -14.41 34.77 9.00
CA GLU A 195 -15.16 36.02 8.98
C GLU A 195 -14.70 36.92 10.13
N TYR A 196 -13.39 36.90 10.37
CA TYR A 196 -12.76 37.95 11.15
C TYR A 196 -12.34 39.02 10.18
N GLY A 197 -13.08 40.15 10.26
CA GLY A 197 -12.84 41.35 9.51
C GLY A 197 -11.38 41.80 9.60
N ASP A 198 -11.07 42.77 8.76
CA ASP A 198 -9.77 43.38 8.46
C ASP A 198 -8.93 43.90 9.69
N ASP A 199 -9.25 43.49 10.91
CA ASP A 199 -8.62 43.92 12.16
C ASP A 199 -7.91 42.75 12.91
N CYS A 200 -7.40 41.75 12.21
CA CYS A 200 -6.58 40.72 12.87
C CYS A 200 -5.14 41.23 12.97
N ASP A 201 -4.83 41.94 14.06
CA ASP A 201 -3.50 42.36 14.50
C ASP A 201 -2.63 41.14 14.90
N CYS A 202 -2.33 40.24 13.95
CA CYS A 202 -1.44 39.10 14.18
C CYS A 202 0.06 39.46 14.08
N GLU A 203 0.42 40.73 13.91
CA GLU A 203 1.82 41.16 13.77
C GLU A 203 2.61 41.32 15.09
N ASP A 204 1.95 41.29 16.25
CA ASP A 204 2.63 41.63 17.51
C ASP A 204 3.14 40.44 18.34
N VAL A 205 2.93 39.19 17.90
CA VAL A 205 3.39 38.02 18.70
C VAL A 205 4.86 37.64 18.46
N PHE A 206 5.50 38.16 17.41
CA PHE A 206 6.90 37.79 17.07
C PHE A 206 7.96 38.81 17.48
N LYS A 207 7.59 39.93 18.09
CA LYS A 207 8.58 40.97 18.51
C LYS A 207 9.15 40.81 19.92
N GLY A 208 8.78 39.76 20.64
CA GLY A 208 9.19 39.56 22.05
C GLY A 208 10.27 38.52 22.30
N MET A 209 10.90 37.93 21.26
CA MET A 209 11.94 36.90 21.42
C MET A 209 13.17 37.20 20.57
N MET A 210 13.84 38.32 20.84
CA MET A 210 15.26 38.53 20.56
C MET A 210 15.95 39.08 21.79
#